data_53955d8df78b29d03d124e63dcb1975b
#
_entry.id   53955d8df78b29d03d124e63dcb1975b
#
_cell.length_a   1.000
_cell.length_b   1.000
_cell.length_c   1.000
_cell.angle_alpha   90.00
_cell.angle_beta   90.00
_cell.angle_gamma   90.00
#
_symmetry.space_group_name_H-M   'P 1'
#
loop_
_entity.id
_entity.type
_entity.pdbx_description
1 polymer ?
#
loop_
_entity_poly.entity_id
_entity_poly.type
_entity_poly.pdbx_seq_one_letter_code
_entity_poly.pdbx_strand_id
1 'polypeptide(L)'
;VFPLSFAEFLRFNGILRNPPQGGFTAKEKGVLRRAAKDYLERGGFPDVQDVSDSMRVAMLQGYVDAVLYRDVLERHSVPSVQALKYTLDYLFHNYARKTSTRSISGVLKNLSVAANRESIADYLDWFKDAYLIYPVSVKSDSLAVKRVNPDKYYLIDTGLIRAMCVKNDLERGWLLENLVFMALRRGSNKIAYYLNGDGTEVDFHVFNKLARTSRLVQVSWDTADKATFAREFDALVAARKETGITDCTIVTWDDEGEKDGIRIVPVWKWLLAW
;
A
#
# COMPACT_ATOMS: atom_id res chain seq x y z
N VAL A 1 9.90 7.43 11.59
CA VAL A 1 8.70 8.29 11.67
C VAL A 1 7.85 7.96 10.46
N PHE A 2 6.53 7.72 10.67
CA PHE A 2 5.58 7.54 9.56
C PHE A 2 5.07 8.91 9.07
N PRO A 3 4.67 9.01 7.79
CA PRO A 3 3.84 10.12 7.33
C PRO A 3 2.56 10.22 8.17
N LEU A 4 1.87 11.34 8.22
CA LEU A 4 0.60 11.50 8.95
C LEU A 4 -0.39 10.37 8.61
N SER A 5 -1.11 9.82 9.59
CA SER A 5 -2.31 9.02 9.34
C SER A 5 -3.43 9.92 8.81
N PHE A 6 -4.49 9.34 8.27
CA PHE A 6 -5.63 10.14 7.79
C PHE A 6 -6.24 11.00 8.92
N ALA A 7 -6.37 10.44 10.11
CA ALA A 7 -6.87 11.20 11.26
C ALA A 7 -5.94 12.35 11.67
N GLU A 8 -4.62 12.13 11.61
CA GLU A 8 -3.62 13.18 11.83
C GLU A 8 -3.63 14.23 10.72
N PHE A 9 -3.76 13.79 9.45
CA PHE A 9 -3.91 14.66 8.29
C PHE A 9 -5.13 15.60 8.44
N LEU A 10 -6.28 15.06 8.86
CA LEU A 10 -7.48 15.86 9.08
C LEU A 10 -7.29 16.92 10.16
N ARG A 11 -6.60 16.56 11.26
CA ARG A 11 -6.28 17.48 12.35
C ARG A 11 -5.26 18.53 11.93
N PHE A 12 -4.20 18.12 11.27
CA PHE A 12 -3.13 18.98 10.79
C PHE A 12 -3.65 20.07 9.84
N ASN A 13 -4.53 19.68 8.92
CA ASN A 13 -5.15 20.59 7.95
C ASN A 13 -6.42 21.32 8.51
N GLY A 14 -6.73 21.19 9.78
CA GLY A 14 -7.88 21.86 10.40
C GLY A 14 -9.26 21.43 9.88
N ILE A 15 -9.33 20.25 9.20
CA ILE A 15 -10.56 19.76 8.56
C ILE A 15 -11.51 19.14 9.59
N LEU A 16 -10.99 18.33 10.49
CA LEU A 16 -11.75 17.65 11.52
C LEU A 16 -10.86 17.37 12.74
N ARG A 17 -11.28 17.84 13.93
CA ARG A 17 -10.50 17.59 15.16
C ARG A 17 -10.78 16.22 15.76
N ASN A 18 -12.05 15.83 15.82
CA ASN A 18 -12.49 14.52 16.33
C ASN A 18 -13.62 13.97 15.47
N PRO A 19 -13.65 12.66 15.21
CA PRO A 19 -14.77 12.02 14.55
C PRO A 19 -16.05 12.18 15.40
N PRO A 20 -17.23 12.43 14.81
CA PRO A 20 -18.49 12.52 15.53
C PRO A 20 -18.87 11.16 16.15
N GLN A 21 -19.41 11.17 17.36
CA GLN A 21 -19.78 9.94 18.08
C GLN A 21 -21.10 9.29 17.59
N GLY A 22 -21.94 10.01 16.85
CA GLY A 22 -23.28 9.57 16.45
C GLY A 22 -23.48 9.25 14.98
N GLY A 23 -22.39 9.04 14.22
CA GLY A 23 -22.45 8.87 12.77
C GLY A 23 -22.20 10.17 12.00
N PHE A 24 -22.12 10.08 10.68
CA PHE A 24 -21.76 11.20 9.81
C PHE A 24 -22.96 11.76 9.06
N THR A 25 -23.16 13.05 9.12
CA THR A 25 -24.10 13.79 8.27
C THR A 25 -23.65 13.74 6.81
N ALA A 26 -24.56 14.00 5.86
CA ALA A 26 -24.23 14.06 4.43
C ALA A 26 -23.13 15.10 4.13
N LYS A 27 -23.13 16.25 4.84
CA LYS A 27 -22.11 17.29 4.73
C LYS A 27 -20.75 16.79 5.20
N GLU A 28 -20.68 16.13 6.36
CA GLU A 28 -19.43 15.57 6.90
C GLU A 28 -18.88 14.47 6.01
N LYS A 29 -19.73 13.57 5.49
CA LYS A 29 -19.33 12.56 4.51
C LYS A 29 -18.68 13.22 3.27
N GLY A 30 -19.29 14.28 2.73
CA GLY A 30 -18.74 15.03 1.60
C GLY A 30 -17.38 15.69 1.89
N VAL A 31 -17.18 16.19 3.10
CA VAL A 31 -15.88 16.74 3.55
C VAL A 31 -14.83 15.64 3.65
N LEU A 32 -15.17 14.52 4.30
CA LEU A 32 -14.26 13.39 4.50
C LEU A 32 -13.85 12.72 3.18
N ARG A 33 -14.78 12.59 2.22
CA ARG A 33 -14.50 12.09 0.87
C ARG A 33 -13.47 12.95 0.14
N ARG A 34 -13.64 14.28 0.18
CA ARG A 34 -12.66 15.21 -0.41
C ARG A 34 -11.31 15.10 0.29
N ALA A 35 -11.32 15.11 1.62
CA ALA A 35 -10.09 14.96 2.39
C ALA A 35 -9.38 13.63 2.10
N ALA A 36 -10.11 12.52 1.93
CA ALA A 36 -9.52 11.24 1.55
C ALA A 36 -8.92 11.27 0.15
N LYS A 37 -9.54 11.98 -0.80
CA LYS A 37 -8.98 12.21 -2.12
C LYS A 37 -7.69 13.02 -2.04
N ASP A 38 -7.71 14.12 -1.31
CA ASP A 38 -6.52 14.97 -1.11
C ASP A 38 -5.39 14.17 -0.43
N TYR A 39 -5.72 13.36 0.58
CA TYR A 39 -4.76 12.50 1.27
C TYR A 39 -4.17 11.42 0.34
N LEU A 40 -5.00 10.78 -0.50
CA LEU A 40 -4.54 9.83 -1.50
C LEU A 40 -3.60 10.48 -2.54
N GLU A 41 -3.87 11.73 -2.91
CA GLU A 41 -3.13 12.45 -3.93
C GLU A 41 -1.88 13.15 -3.40
N ARG A 42 -1.95 13.75 -2.22
CA ARG A 42 -0.86 14.54 -1.61
C ARG A 42 0.05 13.71 -0.72
N GLY A 43 -0.47 12.60 -0.17
CA GLY A 43 0.21 11.82 0.85
C GLY A 43 0.14 12.44 2.23
N GLY A 44 0.86 11.84 3.18
CA GLY A 44 0.86 12.22 4.60
C GLY A 44 2.11 12.93 5.09
N PHE A 45 3.06 13.34 4.24
CA PHE A 45 4.21 14.11 4.72
C PHE A 45 3.78 15.52 5.16
N PRO A 46 4.07 15.95 6.41
CA PRO A 46 3.59 17.24 6.92
C PRO A 46 4.08 18.44 6.11
N ASP A 47 5.36 18.44 5.75
CA ASP A 47 6.02 19.60 5.10
C ASP A 47 5.49 19.91 3.69
N VAL A 48 4.72 18.99 3.11
CA VAL A 48 4.20 19.15 1.75
C VAL A 48 2.70 19.46 1.70
N GLN A 49 2.05 19.69 2.86
CA GLN A 49 0.61 19.93 2.90
C GLN A 49 0.21 21.33 2.39
N ASP A 50 0.96 22.36 2.77
CA ASP A 50 0.63 23.77 2.52
C ASP A 50 1.44 24.38 1.35
N VAL A 51 1.94 23.54 0.43
CA VAL A 51 2.71 24.00 -0.73
C VAL A 51 1.98 23.76 -2.04
N SER A 52 2.40 24.45 -3.11
CA SER A 52 1.88 24.24 -4.46
C SER A 52 2.18 22.82 -4.97
N ASP A 53 1.43 22.32 -5.93
CA ASP A 53 1.60 20.98 -6.49
C ASP A 53 3.00 20.76 -7.07
N SER A 54 3.56 21.77 -7.75
CA SER A 54 4.93 21.68 -8.30
C SER A 54 5.99 21.62 -7.20
N MET A 55 5.83 22.43 -6.14
CA MET A 55 6.75 22.42 -4.99
C MET A 55 6.65 21.08 -4.25
N ARG A 56 5.44 20.55 -4.05
CA ARG A 56 5.22 19.23 -3.43
C ARG A 56 5.95 18.12 -4.16
N VAL A 57 5.79 18.06 -5.49
CA VAL A 57 6.49 17.06 -6.32
C VAL A 57 7.99 17.18 -6.14
N ALA A 58 8.56 18.38 -6.25
CA ALA A 58 9.99 18.61 -6.10
C ALA A 58 10.50 18.20 -4.70
N MET A 59 9.77 18.53 -3.64
CA MET A 59 10.13 18.17 -2.26
C MET A 59 10.10 16.65 -2.06
N LEU A 60 9.05 15.97 -2.53
CA LEU A 60 8.92 14.53 -2.39
C LEU A 60 10.00 13.77 -3.20
N GLN A 61 10.33 14.24 -4.40
CA GLN A 61 11.47 13.72 -5.16
C GLN A 61 12.79 13.94 -4.41
N GLY A 62 12.99 15.12 -3.83
CA GLY A 62 14.15 15.42 -2.98
C GLY A 62 14.26 14.51 -1.75
N TYR A 63 13.13 14.07 -1.17
CA TYR A 63 13.15 13.11 -0.07
C TYR A 63 13.64 11.72 -0.53
N VAL A 64 13.20 11.26 -1.70
CA VAL A 64 13.69 10.00 -2.27
C VAL A 64 15.19 10.08 -2.54
N ASP A 65 15.65 11.18 -3.15
CA ASP A 65 17.07 11.39 -3.42
C ASP A 65 17.89 11.43 -2.10
N ALA A 66 17.40 12.15 -1.10
CA ALA A 66 18.07 12.21 0.20
C ALA A 66 18.21 10.84 0.86
N VAL A 67 17.15 10.01 0.83
CA VAL A 67 17.20 8.65 1.35
C VAL A 67 18.18 7.79 0.54
N LEU A 68 18.15 7.87 -0.80
CA LEU A 68 19.09 7.14 -1.64
C LEU A 68 20.54 7.49 -1.32
N TYR A 69 20.87 8.77 -1.17
CA TYR A 69 22.25 9.18 -0.90
C TYR A 69 22.67 8.85 0.54
N ARG A 70 21.90 9.25 1.54
CA ARG A 70 22.30 9.18 2.96
C ARG A 70 22.13 7.78 3.55
N ASP A 71 21.04 7.09 3.18
CA ASP A 71 20.67 5.83 3.83
C ASP A 71 21.08 4.60 3.02
N VAL A 72 21.40 4.77 1.72
CA VAL A 72 21.83 3.66 0.87
C VAL A 72 23.28 3.87 0.40
N LEU A 73 23.56 4.93 -0.38
CA LEU A 73 24.87 5.09 -1.02
C LEU A 73 26.00 5.37 -0.03
N GLU A 74 25.76 6.11 1.04
CA GLU A 74 26.78 6.37 2.08
C GLU A 74 27.02 5.16 2.99
N ARG A 75 26.02 4.27 3.13
CA ARG A 75 26.10 3.14 4.07
C ARG A 75 26.53 1.82 3.43
N HIS A 76 26.39 1.71 2.11
CA HIS A 76 26.62 0.44 1.40
C HIS A 76 27.54 0.63 0.19
N SER A 77 28.37 -0.38 -0.07
CA SER A 77 29.16 -0.45 -1.30
C SER A 77 28.28 -0.87 -2.47
N VAL A 78 27.66 0.10 -3.15
CA VAL A 78 26.72 -0.16 -4.24
C VAL A 78 27.47 -0.49 -5.54
N PRO A 79 27.33 -1.73 -6.09
CA PRO A 79 28.05 -2.13 -7.31
C PRO A 79 27.66 -1.32 -8.55
N SER A 80 26.40 -0.92 -8.65
CA SER A 80 25.86 -0.11 -9.76
C SER A 80 24.78 0.85 -9.26
N VAL A 81 25.13 2.14 -9.18
CA VAL A 81 24.17 3.20 -8.82
C VAL A 81 23.04 3.30 -9.84
N GLN A 82 23.33 3.04 -11.12
CA GLN A 82 22.30 3.03 -12.15
C GLN A 82 21.30 1.91 -11.95
N ALA A 83 21.74 0.69 -11.68
CA ALA A 83 20.87 -0.44 -11.40
C ALA A 83 20.05 -0.23 -10.12
N LEU A 84 20.65 0.36 -9.08
CA LEU A 84 19.97 0.76 -7.86
C LEU A 84 18.78 1.71 -8.17
N LYS A 85 19.05 2.79 -8.90
CA LYS A 85 18.02 3.78 -9.27
C LYS A 85 16.89 3.16 -10.12
N TYR A 86 17.21 2.37 -11.14
CA TYR A 86 16.20 1.69 -11.95
C TYR A 86 15.42 0.63 -11.17
N THR A 87 16.05 -0.03 -10.19
CA THR A 87 15.32 -0.95 -9.30
C THR A 87 14.28 -0.21 -8.47
N LEU A 88 14.63 0.96 -7.93
CA LEU A 88 13.70 1.79 -7.18
C LEU A 88 12.58 2.34 -8.07
N ASP A 89 12.93 2.83 -9.26
CA ASP A 89 11.95 3.31 -10.25
C ASP A 89 10.97 2.21 -10.66
N TYR A 90 11.46 0.99 -10.88
CA TYR A 90 10.62 -0.17 -11.13
C TYR A 90 9.60 -0.40 -10.01
N LEU A 91 10.00 -0.26 -8.74
CA LEU A 91 9.11 -0.44 -7.60
C LEU A 91 8.04 0.66 -7.52
N PHE A 92 8.41 1.92 -7.84
CA PHE A 92 7.44 3.01 -7.93
C PHE A 92 6.38 2.79 -9.01
N HIS A 93 6.71 2.09 -10.10
CA HIS A 93 5.76 1.78 -11.17
C HIS A 93 5.03 0.44 -10.98
N ASN A 94 5.46 -0.39 -10.02
CA ASN A 94 4.89 -1.72 -9.76
C ASN A 94 4.51 -1.92 -8.28
N TYR A 95 4.16 -0.82 -7.57
CA TYR A 95 3.68 -0.90 -6.20
C TYR A 95 2.39 -1.73 -6.07
N ALA A 96 2.16 -2.31 -4.91
CA ALA A 96 1.05 -3.21 -4.61
C ALA A 96 0.98 -4.47 -5.51
N ARG A 97 2.02 -4.75 -6.29
CA ARG A 97 2.07 -5.91 -7.20
C ARG A 97 3.12 -6.92 -6.77
N LYS A 98 2.85 -8.19 -7.08
CA LYS A 98 3.83 -9.26 -6.92
C LYS A 98 5.07 -8.99 -7.78
N THR A 99 6.20 -8.87 -7.13
CA THR A 99 7.48 -8.55 -7.76
C THR A 99 8.57 -9.48 -7.29
N SER A 100 9.38 -9.98 -8.22
CA SER A 100 10.51 -10.85 -7.94
C SER A 100 11.82 -10.21 -8.41
N THR A 101 12.96 -10.61 -7.84
CA THR A 101 14.28 -10.22 -8.35
C THR A 101 14.48 -10.63 -9.81
N ARG A 102 13.81 -11.72 -10.25
CA ARG A 102 13.84 -12.17 -11.65
C ARG A 102 13.12 -11.18 -12.57
N SER A 103 11.94 -10.67 -12.19
CA SER A 103 11.21 -9.68 -12.99
C SER A 103 11.98 -8.37 -13.12
N ILE A 104 12.56 -7.88 -12.02
CA ILE A 104 13.42 -6.69 -12.02
C ILE A 104 14.64 -6.90 -12.91
N SER A 105 15.36 -8.02 -12.73
CA SER A 105 16.53 -8.36 -13.56
C SER A 105 16.21 -8.41 -15.06
N GLY A 106 15.02 -8.92 -15.42
CA GLY A 106 14.55 -8.93 -16.80
C GLY A 106 14.40 -7.53 -17.39
N VAL A 107 13.82 -6.60 -16.63
CA VAL A 107 13.67 -5.20 -17.04
C VAL A 107 15.02 -4.50 -17.15
N LEU A 108 15.91 -4.65 -16.16
CA LEU A 108 17.25 -4.07 -16.21
C LEU A 108 18.07 -4.56 -17.42
N LYS A 109 17.95 -5.86 -17.74
CA LYS A 109 18.58 -6.45 -18.93
C LYS A 109 18.07 -5.80 -20.23
N ASN A 110 16.77 -5.56 -20.34
CA ASN A 110 16.18 -4.89 -21.51
C ASN A 110 16.64 -3.43 -21.63
N LEU A 111 17.00 -2.78 -20.52
CA LEU A 111 17.57 -1.45 -20.48
C LEU A 111 19.12 -1.44 -20.66
N SER A 112 19.72 -2.61 -20.93
CA SER A 112 21.17 -2.79 -21.02
C SER A 112 21.93 -2.40 -19.75
N VAL A 113 21.28 -2.54 -18.58
CA VAL A 113 21.86 -2.27 -17.27
C VAL A 113 22.26 -3.57 -16.61
N ALA A 114 23.57 -3.71 -16.36
CA ALA A 114 24.11 -4.91 -15.72
C ALA A 114 23.79 -4.93 -14.22
N ALA A 115 23.05 -5.95 -13.78
CA ALA A 115 22.88 -6.28 -12.37
C ALA A 115 22.58 -7.78 -12.22
N ASN A 116 23.20 -8.42 -11.25
CA ASN A 116 22.87 -9.78 -10.89
C ASN A 116 21.69 -9.79 -9.89
N ARG A 117 21.12 -10.97 -9.66
CA ARG A 117 19.94 -11.10 -8.75
C ARG A 117 20.31 -10.86 -7.28
N GLU A 118 21.55 -11.11 -6.90
CA GLU A 118 22.05 -10.88 -5.55
C GLU A 118 22.09 -9.39 -5.26
N SER A 119 22.70 -8.60 -6.16
CA SER A 119 22.70 -7.12 -6.02
C SER A 119 21.30 -6.54 -5.99
N ILE A 120 20.34 -7.08 -6.78
CA ILE A 120 18.96 -6.63 -6.76
C ILE A 120 18.31 -6.97 -5.40
N ALA A 121 18.59 -8.14 -4.83
CA ALA A 121 18.09 -8.51 -3.49
C ALA A 121 18.66 -7.57 -2.41
N ASP A 122 19.95 -7.25 -2.49
CA ASP A 122 20.59 -6.27 -1.60
C ASP A 122 19.92 -4.88 -1.71
N TYR A 123 19.62 -4.41 -2.93
CA TYR A 123 18.93 -3.14 -3.15
C TYR A 123 17.55 -3.12 -2.52
N LEU A 124 16.79 -4.21 -2.65
CA LEU A 124 15.46 -4.35 -2.03
C LEU A 124 15.55 -4.33 -0.50
N ASP A 125 16.56 -5.00 0.08
CA ASP A 125 16.77 -4.97 1.53
C ASP A 125 17.20 -3.58 2.01
N TRP A 126 18.07 -2.87 1.30
CA TRP A 126 18.46 -1.50 1.66
C TRP A 126 17.29 -0.52 1.58
N PHE A 127 16.43 -0.62 0.55
CA PHE A 127 15.22 0.22 0.45
C PHE A 127 14.23 -0.09 1.58
N LYS A 128 14.12 -1.35 1.99
CA LYS A 128 13.31 -1.77 3.15
C LYS A 128 13.87 -1.20 4.45
N ASP A 129 15.18 -1.27 4.65
CA ASP A 129 15.85 -0.76 5.84
C ASP A 129 15.81 0.77 5.90
N ALA A 130 15.80 1.45 4.75
CA ALA A 130 15.55 2.88 4.61
C ALA A 130 14.05 3.26 4.73
N TYR A 131 13.17 2.30 4.98
CA TYR A 131 11.71 2.50 5.10
C TYR A 131 11.03 3.08 3.85
N LEU A 132 11.63 2.97 2.67
CA LEU A 132 10.99 3.38 1.41
C LEU A 132 9.93 2.38 0.95
N ILE A 133 10.22 1.09 1.16
CA ILE A 133 9.38 -0.02 0.72
C ILE A 133 9.07 -1.00 1.85
N TYR A 134 7.98 -1.74 1.68
CA TYR A 134 7.55 -2.78 2.61
C TYR A 134 7.17 -4.04 1.84
N PRO A 135 7.99 -5.10 1.89
CA PRO A 135 7.64 -6.39 1.31
C PRO A 135 6.54 -7.07 2.14
N VAL A 136 5.55 -7.63 1.46
CA VAL A 136 4.47 -8.42 2.02
C VAL A 136 4.46 -9.78 1.35
N SER A 137 4.79 -10.80 2.11
CA SER A 137 4.85 -12.19 1.63
C SER A 137 3.49 -12.88 1.70
N VAL A 138 3.36 -13.99 0.97
CA VAL A 138 2.19 -14.87 1.07
C VAL A 138 2.03 -15.41 2.51
N LYS A 139 0.78 -15.53 2.95
CA LYS A 139 0.46 -16.20 4.22
C LYS A 139 0.75 -17.69 4.10
N SER A 140 1.81 -18.13 4.70
CA SER A 140 2.19 -19.55 4.78
C SER A 140 3.13 -19.76 5.96
N ASP A 141 3.09 -20.94 6.53
CA ASP A 141 4.10 -21.38 7.51
C ASP A 141 5.27 -22.10 6.82
N SER A 142 5.09 -22.52 5.56
CA SER A 142 6.11 -23.15 4.72
C SER A 142 7.05 -22.11 4.11
N LEU A 143 8.34 -22.20 4.40
CA LEU A 143 9.37 -21.38 3.76
C LEU A 143 9.46 -21.67 2.25
N ALA A 144 9.21 -22.91 1.82
CA ALA A 144 9.21 -23.27 0.40
C ALA A 144 8.12 -22.53 -0.35
N VAL A 145 6.91 -22.44 0.20
CA VAL A 145 5.79 -21.69 -0.39
C VAL A 145 6.14 -20.20 -0.49
N LYS A 146 6.70 -19.60 0.56
CA LYS A 146 7.13 -18.19 0.53
C LYS A 146 8.20 -17.93 -0.51
N ARG A 147 9.13 -18.89 -0.71
CA ARG A 147 10.24 -18.74 -1.65
C ARG A 147 9.80 -18.76 -3.11
N VAL A 148 8.72 -19.48 -3.44
CA VAL A 148 8.23 -19.58 -4.84
C VAL A 148 7.19 -18.51 -5.17
N ASN A 149 6.55 -17.92 -4.16
CA ASN A 149 5.59 -16.83 -4.34
C ASN A 149 6.29 -15.48 -4.15
N PRO A 150 6.25 -14.58 -5.16
CA PRO A 150 6.87 -13.26 -5.05
C PRO A 150 6.18 -12.41 -3.99
N ASP A 151 6.94 -11.54 -3.33
CA ASP A 151 6.39 -10.54 -2.42
C ASP A 151 5.65 -9.45 -3.19
N LYS A 152 4.60 -8.88 -2.58
CA LYS A 152 4.05 -7.58 -2.96
C LYS A 152 4.86 -6.48 -2.29
N TYR A 153 5.17 -5.40 -3.02
CA TYR A 153 5.90 -4.28 -2.45
C TYR A 153 4.99 -3.06 -2.33
N TYR A 154 4.87 -2.54 -1.11
CA TYR A 154 4.15 -1.32 -0.81
C TYR A 154 5.12 -0.19 -0.51
N LEU A 155 4.75 1.02 -0.84
CA LEU A 155 5.57 2.22 -0.63
C LEU A 155 5.05 3.01 0.57
N ILE A 156 5.94 3.74 1.22
CA ILE A 156 5.65 4.44 2.48
C ILE A 156 4.54 5.48 2.38
N ASP A 157 4.30 6.02 1.18
CA ASP A 157 3.37 7.14 1.01
C ASP A 157 2.83 7.22 -0.43
N THR A 158 1.53 7.52 -0.57
CA THR A 158 0.88 7.62 -1.89
C THR A 158 1.24 8.90 -2.63
N GLY A 159 1.50 10.00 -1.93
CA GLY A 159 1.99 11.23 -2.53
C GLY A 159 3.38 11.06 -3.13
N LEU A 160 4.21 10.24 -2.48
CA LEU A 160 5.54 9.89 -2.97
C LEU A 160 5.46 9.06 -4.26
N ILE A 161 4.52 8.09 -4.33
CA ILE A 161 4.23 7.35 -5.56
C ILE A 161 3.88 8.31 -6.70
N ARG A 162 2.97 9.25 -6.44
CA ARG A 162 2.51 10.22 -7.45
C ARG A 162 3.61 11.18 -7.89
N ALA A 163 4.51 11.57 -6.98
CA ALA A 163 5.64 12.44 -7.31
C ALA A 163 6.70 11.76 -8.18
N MET A 164 6.87 10.45 -8.01
CA MET A 164 7.86 9.66 -8.75
C MET A 164 7.32 9.10 -10.07
N CYS A 165 6.01 8.85 -10.17
CA CYS A 165 5.38 8.34 -11.37
C CYS A 165 4.87 9.48 -12.25
N VAL A 166 5.52 9.70 -13.40
CA VAL A 166 5.17 10.76 -14.37
C VAL A 166 3.84 10.48 -15.10
N LYS A 167 3.35 9.25 -15.10
CA LYS A 167 2.12 8.86 -15.79
C LYS A 167 0.89 9.32 -15.02
N ASN A 168 -0.03 10.02 -15.71
CA ASN A 168 -1.33 10.40 -15.17
C ASN A 168 -2.28 9.21 -14.89
N ASP A 169 -1.97 8.02 -15.40
CA ASP A 169 -2.78 6.81 -15.29
C ASP A 169 -2.22 5.87 -14.20
N LEU A 170 -2.12 6.38 -12.97
CA LEU A 170 -1.90 5.49 -11.83
C LEU A 170 -3.17 4.65 -11.62
N GLU A 171 -2.98 3.33 -11.55
CA GLU A 171 -4.08 2.41 -11.25
C GLU A 171 -4.66 2.74 -9.86
N ARG A 172 -5.88 3.26 -9.86
CA ARG A 172 -6.56 3.74 -8.64
C ARG A 172 -6.72 2.64 -7.60
N GLY A 173 -6.98 1.41 -8.05
CA GLY A 173 -7.09 0.25 -7.17
C GLY A 173 -5.80 -0.01 -6.40
N TRP A 174 -4.65 -0.02 -7.09
CA TRP A 174 -3.35 -0.26 -6.42
C TRP A 174 -2.96 0.89 -5.48
N LEU A 175 -3.31 2.13 -5.86
CA LEU A 175 -3.04 3.28 -5.00
C LEU A 175 -3.88 3.22 -3.70
N LEU A 176 -5.14 2.80 -3.83
CA LEU A 176 -6.02 2.55 -2.69
C LEU A 176 -5.49 1.39 -1.83
N GLU A 177 -5.05 0.31 -2.46
CA GLU A 177 -4.47 -0.86 -1.77
C GLU A 177 -3.21 -0.46 -0.99
N ASN A 178 -2.32 0.36 -1.58
CA ASN A 178 -1.14 0.89 -0.88
C ASN A 178 -1.54 1.76 0.33
N LEU A 179 -2.56 2.59 0.19
CA LEU A 179 -3.08 3.43 1.26
C LEU A 179 -3.63 2.58 2.42
N VAL A 180 -4.41 1.54 2.09
CA VAL A 180 -4.94 0.57 3.07
C VAL A 180 -3.81 -0.17 3.78
N PHE A 181 -2.81 -0.64 3.03
CA PHE A 181 -1.62 -1.26 3.62
C PHE A 181 -0.94 -0.37 4.65
N MET A 182 -0.70 0.90 4.31
CA MET A 182 -0.02 1.83 5.23
C MET A 182 -0.82 2.09 6.51
N ALA A 183 -2.14 2.11 6.43
CA ALA A 183 -2.99 2.18 7.61
C ALA A 183 -2.90 0.91 8.47
N LEU A 184 -3.02 -0.28 7.87
CA LEU A 184 -2.87 -1.57 8.56
C LEU A 184 -1.51 -1.71 9.27
N ARG A 185 -0.45 -1.19 8.66
CA ARG A 185 0.91 -1.26 9.20
C ARG A 185 1.11 -0.42 10.46
N ARG A 186 0.32 0.63 10.69
CA ARG A 186 0.41 1.48 11.90
C ARG A 186 0.03 0.73 13.17
N GLY A 187 -0.83 -0.28 13.06
CA GLY A 187 -1.11 -1.18 14.16
C GLY A 187 0.01 -2.19 14.39
N SER A 188 -0.04 -2.91 15.52
CA SER A 188 0.89 -4.03 15.83
C SER A 188 0.53 -5.29 15.04
N ASN A 189 0.40 -5.15 13.72
CA ASN A 189 -0.08 -6.19 12.84
C ASN A 189 1.05 -6.93 12.13
N LYS A 190 0.85 -8.26 11.95
CA LYS A 190 1.57 -9.04 10.95
C LYS A 190 0.69 -9.14 9.71
N ILE A 191 1.17 -8.62 8.60
CA ILE A 191 0.43 -8.52 7.34
C ILE A 191 1.03 -9.50 6.34
N ALA A 192 0.18 -10.23 5.63
CA ALA A 192 0.53 -11.10 4.52
C ALA A 192 -0.60 -11.03 3.49
N TYR A 193 -0.35 -11.31 2.21
CA TYR A 193 -1.44 -11.61 1.29
C TYR A 193 -1.83 -13.09 1.40
N TYR A 194 -3.08 -13.43 1.07
CA TYR A 194 -3.57 -14.80 1.17
C TYR A 194 -3.89 -15.35 -0.22
N LEU A 195 -3.47 -16.57 -0.49
CA LEU A 195 -3.84 -17.32 -1.68
C LEU A 195 -4.78 -18.45 -1.28
N ASN A 196 -5.97 -18.49 -1.87
CA ASN A 196 -6.91 -19.59 -1.75
C ASN A 196 -6.37 -20.87 -2.44
N GLY A 197 -6.94 -21.99 -2.14
CA GLY A 197 -6.59 -23.26 -2.77
C GLY A 197 -6.74 -23.30 -4.29
N ASP A 198 -7.61 -22.45 -4.87
CA ASP A 198 -7.79 -22.26 -6.31
C ASP A 198 -6.83 -21.22 -6.94
N GLY A 199 -5.98 -20.59 -6.12
CA GLY A 199 -5.03 -19.55 -6.54
C GLY A 199 -5.60 -18.14 -6.60
N THR A 200 -6.88 -17.92 -6.27
CA THR A 200 -7.42 -16.56 -6.11
C THR A 200 -6.81 -15.88 -4.88
N GLU A 201 -6.69 -14.56 -4.93
CA GLU A 201 -5.96 -13.79 -3.93
C GLU A 201 -6.89 -12.94 -3.07
N VAL A 202 -6.59 -12.87 -1.76
CA VAL A 202 -7.08 -11.82 -0.85
C VAL A 202 -5.90 -10.92 -0.50
N ASP A 203 -6.09 -9.59 -0.64
CA ASP A 203 -5.01 -8.62 -0.52
C ASP A 203 -4.32 -8.66 0.83
N PHE A 204 -5.08 -8.78 1.93
CA PHE A 204 -4.49 -8.79 3.26
C PHE A 204 -5.11 -9.84 4.18
N HIS A 205 -4.26 -10.72 4.68
CA HIS A 205 -4.44 -11.46 5.92
C HIS A 205 -3.71 -10.69 7.02
N VAL A 206 -4.45 -10.18 7.99
CA VAL A 206 -3.93 -9.31 9.05
C VAL A 206 -4.04 -10.03 10.37
N PHE A 207 -2.92 -10.28 11.03
CA PHE A 207 -2.89 -10.83 12.39
C PHE A 207 -2.47 -9.75 13.38
N ASN A 208 -3.39 -9.37 14.26
CA ASN A 208 -3.10 -8.46 15.36
C ASN A 208 -2.42 -9.22 16.50
N LYS A 209 -1.16 -8.90 16.77
CA LYS A 209 -0.34 -9.59 17.76
C LYS A 209 -0.82 -9.36 19.19
N LEU A 210 -1.38 -8.18 19.48
CA LEU A 210 -1.85 -7.81 20.81
C LEU A 210 -3.18 -8.47 21.14
N ALA A 211 -4.15 -8.35 20.23
CA ALA A 211 -5.48 -8.94 20.40
C ALA A 211 -5.53 -10.44 20.07
N ARG A 212 -4.49 -10.99 19.43
CA ARG A 212 -4.42 -12.38 18.93
C ARG A 212 -5.60 -12.72 17.99
N THR A 213 -6.04 -11.75 17.19
CA THR A 213 -7.15 -11.90 16.25
C THR A 213 -6.64 -11.78 14.81
N SER A 214 -7.31 -12.49 13.91
CA SER A 214 -7.06 -12.40 12.47
C SER A 214 -8.23 -11.77 11.77
N ARG A 215 -7.96 -11.04 10.70
CA ARG A 215 -8.97 -10.52 9.76
C ARG A 215 -8.50 -10.66 8.33
N LEU A 216 -9.48 -10.70 7.41
CA LEU A 216 -9.24 -10.65 5.97
C LEU A 216 -9.74 -9.30 5.43
N VAL A 217 -8.89 -8.64 4.66
CA VAL A 217 -9.22 -7.34 4.06
C VAL A 217 -8.94 -7.43 2.56
N GLN A 218 -9.98 -7.13 1.77
CA GLN A 218 -9.90 -6.97 0.34
C GLN A 218 -10.07 -5.50 -0.02
N VAL A 219 -9.42 -5.05 -1.09
CA VAL A 219 -9.53 -3.66 -1.56
C VAL A 219 -10.12 -3.67 -2.96
N SER A 220 -11.22 -2.93 -3.14
CA SER A 220 -11.87 -2.75 -4.44
C SER A 220 -12.16 -1.27 -4.63
N TRP A 221 -11.80 -0.71 -5.82
CA TRP A 221 -12.02 0.73 -6.03
C TRP A 221 -13.51 1.08 -5.91
N ASP A 222 -14.37 0.32 -6.60
CA ASP A 222 -15.82 0.48 -6.55
C ASP A 222 -16.53 -0.87 -6.71
N THR A 223 -17.86 -0.84 -6.53
CA THR A 223 -18.74 -1.99 -6.75
C THR A 223 -19.48 -1.94 -8.09
N ALA A 224 -19.24 -0.93 -8.91
CA ALA A 224 -19.97 -0.70 -10.16
C ALA A 224 -19.55 -1.71 -11.25
N ASP A 225 -18.27 -2.07 -11.32
CA ASP A 225 -17.84 -3.22 -12.12
C ASP A 225 -18.22 -4.52 -11.42
N LYS A 226 -19.42 -5.01 -11.76
CA LYS A 226 -20.01 -6.21 -11.13
C LYS A 226 -19.12 -7.45 -11.30
N ALA A 227 -18.40 -7.58 -12.40
CA ALA A 227 -17.55 -8.76 -12.66
C ALA A 227 -16.31 -8.73 -11.77
N THR A 228 -15.64 -7.60 -11.70
CA THR A 228 -14.48 -7.40 -10.81
C THR A 228 -14.90 -7.54 -9.36
N PHE A 229 -15.98 -6.86 -8.93
CA PHE A 229 -16.44 -6.93 -7.56
C PHE A 229 -16.88 -8.35 -7.14
N ALA A 230 -17.56 -9.10 -8.03
CA ALA A 230 -17.93 -10.49 -7.76
C ALA A 230 -16.69 -11.36 -7.54
N ARG A 231 -15.69 -11.24 -8.39
CA ARG A 231 -14.43 -11.98 -8.22
C ARG A 231 -13.74 -11.68 -6.90
N GLU A 232 -13.63 -10.40 -6.51
CA GLU A 232 -13.01 -9.98 -5.26
C GLU A 232 -13.82 -10.47 -4.03
N PHE A 233 -15.15 -10.41 -4.14
CA PHE A 233 -16.05 -10.90 -3.12
C PHE A 233 -15.96 -12.43 -2.95
N ASP A 234 -15.97 -13.17 -4.05
CA ASP A 234 -15.90 -14.64 -4.05
C ASP A 234 -14.56 -15.13 -3.50
N ALA A 235 -13.44 -14.45 -3.84
CA ALA A 235 -12.13 -14.74 -3.26
C ALA A 235 -12.13 -14.59 -1.74
N LEU A 236 -12.77 -13.55 -1.21
CA LEU A 236 -12.88 -13.32 0.22
C LEU A 236 -13.80 -14.35 0.92
N VAL A 237 -14.91 -14.75 0.27
CA VAL A 237 -15.79 -15.83 0.75
C VAL A 237 -15.05 -17.16 0.82
N ALA A 238 -14.27 -17.50 -0.22
CA ALA A 238 -13.44 -18.71 -0.23
C ALA A 238 -12.40 -18.69 0.90
N ALA A 239 -11.68 -17.60 1.06
CA ALA A 239 -10.68 -17.43 2.11
C ALA A 239 -11.31 -17.53 3.52
N ARG A 240 -12.49 -16.95 3.73
CA ARG A 240 -13.25 -17.09 4.99
C ARG A 240 -13.56 -18.56 5.29
N LYS A 241 -13.99 -19.30 4.28
CA LYS A 241 -14.33 -20.74 4.42
C LYS A 241 -13.07 -21.57 4.73
N GLU A 242 -11.95 -21.30 4.05
CA GLU A 242 -10.71 -22.04 4.24
C GLU A 242 -10.02 -21.75 5.58
N THR A 243 -10.06 -20.49 6.02
CA THR A 243 -9.35 -20.06 7.23
C THR A 243 -10.17 -20.07 8.51
N GLY A 244 -11.51 -20.08 8.40
CA GLY A 244 -12.42 -19.87 9.54
C GLY A 244 -12.45 -18.45 10.08
N ILE A 245 -11.79 -17.49 9.43
CA ILE A 245 -11.74 -16.09 9.87
C ILE A 245 -13.06 -15.42 9.49
N THR A 246 -13.78 -14.93 10.50
CA THR A 246 -15.11 -14.29 10.32
C THR A 246 -15.03 -12.77 10.14
N ASP A 247 -13.97 -12.11 10.65
CA ASP A 247 -13.76 -10.66 10.45
C ASP A 247 -13.24 -10.39 9.03
N CYS A 248 -14.20 -10.20 8.11
CA CYS A 248 -13.94 -9.96 6.69
C CYS A 248 -14.46 -8.58 6.29
N THR A 249 -13.64 -7.82 5.57
CA THR A 249 -13.97 -6.46 5.14
C THR A 249 -13.50 -6.22 3.71
N ILE A 250 -14.37 -5.64 2.88
CA ILE A 250 -13.98 -5.04 1.60
C ILE A 250 -13.88 -3.53 1.81
N VAL A 251 -12.70 -2.97 1.59
CA VAL A 251 -12.49 -1.53 1.61
C VAL A 251 -12.67 -1.00 0.20
N THR A 252 -13.65 -0.11 0.02
CA THR A 252 -13.95 0.53 -1.26
C THR A 252 -13.56 2.01 -1.22
N TRP A 253 -13.60 2.66 -2.40
CA TRP A 253 -13.43 4.11 -2.40
C TRP A 253 -14.58 4.82 -1.67
N ASP A 254 -15.83 4.45 -1.96
CA ASP A 254 -16.99 5.18 -1.44
C ASP A 254 -18.22 4.33 -1.14
N ASP A 255 -18.27 3.09 -1.61
CA ASP A 255 -19.41 2.20 -1.39
C ASP A 255 -19.48 1.72 0.07
N GLU A 256 -20.68 1.67 0.62
CA GLU A 256 -20.94 1.24 2.00
C GLU A 256 -22.07 0.20 2.03
N GLY A 257 -21.91 -0.88 2.77
CA GLY A 257 -22.92 -1.91 2.92
C GLY A 257 -22.42 -3.15 3.65
N GLU A 258 -23.24 -4.19 3.55
CA GLU A 258 -22.90 -5.53 4.03
C GLU A 258 -23.52 -6.57 3.09
N LYS A 259 -22.78 -7.63 2.81
CA LYS A 259 -23.26 -8.76 2.03
C LYS A 259 -22.69 -10.05 2.62
N ASP A 260 -23.55 -11.03 2.92
CA ASP A 260 -23.19 -12.34 3.48
C ASP A 260 -22.27 -12.28 4.71
N GLY A 261 -22.47 -11.27 5.59
CA GLY A 261 -21.66 -11.03 6.78
C GLY A 261 -20.28 -10.44 6.48
N ILE A 262 -20.00 -10.01 5.24
CA ILE A 262 -18.81 -9.27 4.83
C ILE A 262 -19.16 -7.79 4.80
N ARG A 263 -18.43 -6.98 5.55
CA ARG A 263 -18.62 -5.53 5.59
C ARG A 263 -17.99 -4.87 4.37
N ILE A 264 -18.71 -3.94 3.76
CA ILE A 264 -18.21 -3.06 2.69
C ILE A 264 -18.09 -1.67 3.31
N VAL A 265 -16.88 -1.14 3.36
CA VAL A 265 -16.59 0.08 4.12
C VAL A 265 -15.83 1.07 3.23
N PRO A 266 -16.33 2.32 3.08
CA PRO A 266 -15.62 3.33 2.31
C PRO A 266 -14.31 3.72 3.01
N VAL A 267 -13.27 3.96 2.22
CA VAL A 267 -11.90 4.19 2.72
C VAL A 267 -11.82 5.36 3.69
N TRP A 268 -12.54 6.46 3.44
CA TRP A 268 -12.55 7.61 4.34
C TRP A 268 -13.06 7.27 5.76
N LYS A 269 -14.04 6.35 5.85
CA LYS A 269 -14.59 5.87 7.13
C LYS A 269 -13.64 4.85 7.77
N TRP A 270 -13.09 3.95 6.96
CA TRP A 270 -12.19 2.91 7.42
C TRP A 270 -10.87 3.48 7.98
N LEU A 271 -10.29 4.49 7.32
CA LEU A 271 -9.07 5.16 7.76
C LEU A 271 -9.19 5.92 9.09
N LEU A 272 -10.39 6.33 9.50
CA LEU A 272 -10.60 6.98 10.80
C LEU A 272 -10.42 6.03 11.99
N ALA A 273 -10.42 4.74 11.77
CA ALA A 273 -10.19 3.72 12.80
C ALA A 273 -8.70 3.41 13.03
N TRP A 274 -7.79 4.07 12.25
CA TRP A 274 -6.33 3.82 12.27
C TRP A 274 -5.51 5.10 12.62
#